data_809cb284972dc5cd1d3300f310e6c4e2
#
_entry.id   809cb284972dc5cd1d3300f310e6c4e2
#
_cell.length_a   1.000
_cell.length_b   1.000
_cell.length_c   1.000
_cell.angle_alpha   90.00
_cell.angle_beta   90.00
_cell.angle_gamma   90.00
#
_symmetry.space_group_name_H-M   'P 1'
#
loop_
_entity.id
_entity.type
_entity.pdbx_description
1 polymer ?
#
loop_
_entity_poly.entity_id
_entity_poly.type
_entity_poly.pdbx_seq_one_letter_code
_entity_poly.pdbx_strand_id
1 'polypeptide(L)'
;MLKIAICDDEKVFRDNINKYVAAYLNEKEISYEIDTFSSGKEIIALGIEIKQYNIIFLDINMDDVDGIVTAQKIREYSSEIYIVFVTAYINYSLEGYKVDAIRYLLKNNTNLEASISECMDAILHKMNLVVKKKKFKFNEGEKEINIDNILYI
;
A
#
# COMPACT_ATOMS: atom_id res chain seq x y z
N MET A 1 -13.60 4.14 -0.45
CA MET A 1 -13.06 2.92 -1.08
C MET A 1 -11.54 3.01 -1.13
N LEU A 2 -10.87 1.99 -0.67
CA LEU A 2 -9.40 1.96 -0.74
C LEU A 2 -8.95 1.67 -2.16
N LYS A 3 -8.00 2.44 -2.66
CA LYS A 3 -7.40 2.18 -3.96
C LYS A 3 -5.97 1.71 -3.74
N ILE A 4 -5.66 0.56 -4.28
CA ILE A 4 -4.39 -0.11 -4.04
C ILE A 4 -3.73 -0.43 -5.37
N ALA A 5 -2.43 -0.16 -5.48
CA ALA A 5 -1.65 -0.55 -6.65
C ALA A 5 -0.67 -1.63 -6.25
N ILE A 6 -0.46 -2.59 -7.13
CA ILE A 6 0.52 -3.66 -6.92
C ILE A 6 1.42 -3.67 -8.15
N CYS A 7 2.71 -3.49 -7.95
CA CYS A 7 3.68 -3.41 -9.03
C CYS A 7 4.78 -4.46 -8.85
N ASP A 8 4.85 -5.39 -9.77
CA ASP A 8 5.85 -6.45 -9.75
C ASP A 8 5.96 -6.99 -11.18
N ASP A 9 7.16 -7.20 -11.68
CA ASP A 9 7.33 -7.70 -13.04
C ASP A 9 7.10 -9.21 -13.15
N GLU A 10 6.98 -9.92 -12.03
CA GLU A 10 6.68 -11.33 -12.03
C GLU A 10 5.20 -11.57 -11.76
N LYS A 11 4.51 -12.12 -12.75
CA LYS A 11 3.06 -12.31 -12.66
C LYS A 11 2.64 -13.14 -11.46
N VAL A 12 3.42 -14.17 -11.12
CA VAL A 12 3.10 -15.04 -9.99
C VAL A 12 3.02 -14.23 -8.68
N PHE A 13 3.99 -13.35 -8.46
CA PHE A 13 3.99 -12.53 -7.25
C PHE A 13 2.92 -11.46 -7.28
N ARG A 14 2.69 -10.85 -8.44
CA ARG A 14 1.60 -9.87 -8.60
C ARG A 14 0.27 -10.49 -8.22
N ASP A 15 0.02 -11.69 -8.72
CA ASP A 15 -1.24 -12.38 -8.48
C ASP A 15 -1.36 -12.82 -7.02
N ASN A 16 -0.27 -13.28 -6.41
CA ASN A 16 -0.30 -13.70 -5.02
C ASN A 16 -0.56 -12.53 -4.07
N ILE A 17 0.12 -11.41 -4.30
CA ILE A 17 -0.10 -10.23 -3.46
C ILE A 17 -1.54 -9.75 -3.61
N ASN A 18 -2.04 -9.73 -4.84
CA ASN A 18 -3.42 -9.35 -5.11
C ASN A 18 -4.38 -10.24 -4.33
N LYS A 19 -4.16 -11.55 -4.40
CA LYS A 19 -5.01 -12.52 -3.73
C LYS A 19 -5.01 -12.30 -2.21
N TYR A 20 -3.85 -12.10 -1.61
CA TYR A 20 -3.75 -11.93 -0.16
C TYR A 20 -4.36 -10.62 0.31
N VAL A 21 -4.14 -9.54 -0.43
CA VAL A 21 -4.71 -8.24 -0.09
C VAL A 21 -6.23 -8.27 -0.23
N ALA A 22 -6.71 -8.86 -1.33
CA ALA A 22 -8.15 -8.96 -1.56
C ALA A 22 -8.83 -9.80 -0.47
N ALA A 23 -8.22 -10.93 -0.11
CA ALA A 23 -8.78 -11.78 0.94
C ALA A 23 -8.87 -11.05 2.27
N TYR A 24 -7.83 -10.29 2.61
CA TYR A 24 -7.82 -9.51 3.84
C TYR A 24 -8.95 -8.50 3.86
N LEU A 25 -9.10 -7.75 2.77
CA LEU A 25 -10.10 -6.68 2.72
C LEU A 25 -11.51 -7.22 2.65
N ASN A 26 -11.70 -8.34 1.95
CA ASN A 26 -13.01 -8.99 1.91
C ASN A 26 -13.43 -9.48 3.29
N GLU A 27 -12.50 -10.04 4.04
CA GLU A 27 -12.80 -10.51 5.39
C GLU A 27 -13.19 -9.35 6.30
N LYS A 28 -12.55 -8.20 6.13
CA LYS A 28 -12.86 -7.02 6.93
C LYS A 28 -14.06 -6.24 6.39
N GLU A 29 -14.61 -6.68 5.28
CA GLU A 29 -15.73 -6.02 4.63
C GLU A 29 -15.43 -4.57 4.25
N ILE A 30 -14.20 -4.34 3.81
CA ILE A 30 -13.75 -3.02 3.37
C ILE A 30 -13.80 -2.97 1.85
N SER A 31 -14.44 -1.94 1.31
CA SER A 31 -14.55 -1.75 -0.12
C SER A 31 -13.20 -1.32 -0.70
N TYR A 32 -12.81 -1.89 -1.82
CA TYR A 32 -11.50 -1.62 -2.40
C TYR A 32 -11.49 -1.77 -3.92
N GLU A 33 -10.42 -1.24 -4.52
CA GLU A 33 -10.13 -1.43 -5.93
C GLU A 33 -8.64 -1.67 -6.03
N ILE A 34 -8.22 -2.70 -6.74
CA ILE A 34 -6.80 -3.03 -6.90
C ILE A 34 -6.44 -2.95 -8.38
N ASP A 35 -5.41 -2.16 -8.68
CA ASP A 35 -4.83 -2.10 -10.02
C ASP A 35 -3.45 -2.73 -9.98
N THR A 36 -3.09 -3.49 -11.01
CA THR A 36 -1.81 -4.16 -11.06
C THR A 36 -0.96 -3.60 -12.19
N PHE A 37 0.33 -3.54 -11.96
CA PHE A 37 1.29 -3.00 -12.91
C PHE A 37 2.47 -3.96 -13.02
N SER A 38 3.01 -4.11 -14.21
CA SER A 38 4.12 -5.03 -14.44
C SER A 38 5.47 -4.31 -14.45
N SER A 39 5.50 -3.00 -14.33
CA SER A 39 6.77 -2.27 -14.37
C SER A 39 6.67 -0.94 -13.64
N GLY A 40 7.82 -0.46 -13.19
CA GLY A 40 7.86 0.86 -12.57
C GLY A 40 7.53 1.97 -13.54
N LYS A 41 7.84 1.78 -14.82
CA LYS A 41 7.50 2.77 -15.84
C LYS A 41 6.01 3.00 -15.93
N GLU A 42 5.22 1.94 -15.79
CA GLU A 42 3.76 2.08 -15.84
C GLU A 42 3.24 2.98 -14.73
N ILE A 43 3.82 2.85 -13.54
CA ILE A 43 3.43 3.69 -12.42
C ILE A 43 3.88 5.13 -12.66
N ILE A 44 5.12 5.31 -13.07
CA ILE A 44 5.66 6.66 -13.30
C ILE A 44 4.86 7.38 -14.39
N ALA A 45 4.41 6.65 -15.39
CA ALA A 45 3.62 7.23 -16.49
C ALA A 45 2.27 7.79 -16.03
N LEU A 46 1.78 7.39 -14.86
CA LEU A 46 0.53 7.93 -14.35
C LEU A 46 0.64 9.39 -13.94
N GLY A 47 1.85 9.85 -13.60
CA GLY A 47 2.04 11.22 -13.17
C GLY A 47 1.18 11.57 -11.98
N ILE A 48 0.44 12.66 -12.06
CA ILE A 48 -0.40 13.13 -10.96
C ILE A 48 -1.47 12.12 -10.56
N GLU A 49 -1.82 11.19 -11.44
CA GLU A 49 -2.83 10.18 -11.12
C GLU A 49 -2.35 9.17 -10.11
N ILE A 50 -1.05 9.14 -9.80
CA ILE A 50 -0.53 8.33 -8.72
C ILE A 50 -1.24 8.66 -7.41
N LYS A 51 -1.67 9.91 -7.26
CA LYS A 51 -2.29 10.37 -6.01
C LYS A 51 -3.62 9.68 -5.69
N GLN A 52 -4.21 9.00 -6.64
CA GLN A 52 -5.46 8.28 -6.38
C GLN A 52 -5.28 7.08 -5.46
N TYR A 53 -4.05 6.56 -5.34
CA TYR A 53 -3.81 5.37 -4.55
C TYR A 53 -3.57 5.67 -3.10
N ASN A 54 -4.09 4.82 -2.22
CA ASN A 54 -3.85 4.91 -0.79
C ASN A 54 -2.64 4.07 -0.40
N ILE A 55 -2.44 2.94 -1.08
CA ILE A 55 -1.39 1.98 -0.76
C ILE A 55 -0.78 1.48 -2.06
N ILE A 56 0.54 1.40 -2.12
CA ILE A 56 1.24 0.84 -3.27
C ILE A 56 2.21 -0.24 -2.78
N PHE A 57 1.99 -1.46 -3.24
CA PHE A 57 2.91 -2.58 -3.02
C PHE A 57 3.88 -2.60 -4.20
N LEU A 58 5.17 -2.65 -3.93
CA LEU A 58 6.17 -2.37 -4.94
C LEU A 58 7.35 -3.31 -4.82
N ASP A 59 7.68 -4.03 -5.88
CA ASP A 59 8.91 -4.82 -5.92
C ASP A 59 10.07 -3.88 -6.21
N ILE A 60 11.22 -4.15 -5.61
CA ILE A 60 12.40 -3.34 -5.84
C ILE A 60 13.12 -3.76 -7.10
N ASN A 61 13.31 -5.08 -7.27
CA ASN A 61 14.15 -5.57 -8.34
C ASN A 61 13.34 -5.86 -9.61
N MET A 62 13.22 -4.87 -10.45
CA MET A 62 12.47 -4.97 -11.69
C MET A 62 13.38 -4.60 -12.88
N ASP A 63 13.08 -5.15 -14.05
CA ASP A 63 13.96 -5.04 -15.22
C ASP A 63 14.16 -3.64 -15.76
N ASP A 64 13.12 -2.84 -15.77
CA ASP A 64 13.22 -1.53 -16.40
C ASP A 64 13.62 -0.43 -15.41
N VAL A 65 12.79 -0.11 -14.44
CA VAL A 65 13.07 0.89 -13.44
C VAL A 65 12.87 0.22 -12.10
N ASP A 66 13.87 0.27 -11.22
CA ASP A 66 13.74 -0.44 -9.95
C ASP A 66 12.73 0.25 -9.02
N GLY A 67 12.30 -0.50 -8.03
CA GLY A 67 11.24 -0.03 -7.13
C GLY A 67 11.64 1.16 -6.29
N ILE A 68 12.94 1.32 -5.98
CA ILE A 68 13.38 2.47 -5.19
C ILE A 68 13.20 3.75 -5.99
N VAL A 69 13.59 3.73 -7.26
CA VAL A 69 13.42 4.88 -8.14
C VAL A 69 11.93 5.17 -8.33
N THR A 70 11.13 4.13 -8.50
CA THR A 70 9.69 4.28 -8.64
C THR A 70 9.11 4.92 -7.38
N ALA A 71 9.54 4.46 -6.19
CA ALA A 71 9.06 5.02 -4.92
C ALA A 71 9.46 6.48 -4.77
N GLN A 72 10.66 6.85 -5.22
CA GLN A 72 11.08 8.25 -5.19
C GLN A 72 10.16 9.11 -6.04
N LYS A 73 9.76 8.61 -7.21
CA LYS A 73 8.83 9.32 -8.06
C LYS A 73 7.45 9.44 -7.42
N ILE A 74 6.99 8.38 -6.77
CA ILE A 74 5.71 8.43 -6.06
C ILE A 74 5.76 9.54 -5.01
N ARG A 75 6.87 9.65 -4.28
CA ARG A 75 7.01 10.66 -3.24
C ARG A 75 7.05 12.09 -3.78
N GLU A 76 7.42 12.27 -5.03
CA GLU A 76 7.33 13.59 -5.65
C GLU A 76 5.88 14.05 -5.78
N TYR A 77 4.94 13.12 -5.89
CA TYR A 77 3.54 13.46 -6.02
C TYR A 77 2.77 13.40 -4.70
N SER A 78 3.17 12.55 -3.77
CA SER A 78 2.45 12.40 -2.52
C SER A 78 3.33 11.87 -1.40
N SER A 79 3.30 12.53 -0.25
CA SER A 79 3.97 12.05 0.94
C SER A 79 3.04 11.16 1.78
N GLU A 80 1.78 11.02 1.36
CA GLU A 80 0.78 10.34 2.19
C GLU A 80 0.48 8.90 1.79
N ILE A 81 0.88 8.49 0.60
CA ILE A 81 0.64 7.13 0.14
C ILE A 81 1.48 6.18 0.97
N TYR A 82 0.86 5.08 1.41
CA TYR A 82 1.60 4.03 2.12
C TYR A 82 2.30 3.16 1.09
N ILE A 83 3.63 3.12 1.16
CA ILE A 83 4.45 2.30 0.27
C ILE A 83 4.91 1.07 1.03
N VAL A 84 4.71 -0.10 0.43
CA VAL A 84 5.14 -1.38 0.99
C VAL A 84 6.04 -2.05 -0.04
N PHE A 85 7.28 -2.31 0.32
CA PHE A 85 8.15 -3.05 -0.57
C PHE A 85 7.98 -4.54 -0.36
N VAL A 86 7.84 -5.29 -1.45
CA VAL A 86 7.76 -6.76 -1.40
C VAL A 86 8.83 -7.27 -2.35
N THR A 87 9.93 -7.76 -1.83
CA THR A 87 11.10 -8.09 -2.65
C THR A 87 11.81 -9.34 -2.15
N ALA A 88 12.62 -9.93 -3.01
CA ALA A 88 13.45 -11.07 -2.64
C ALA A 88 14.74 -10.65 -1.94
N TYR A 89 15.07 -9.36 -1.94
CA TYR A 89 16.35 -8.88 -1.47
C TYR A 89 16.24 -7.99 -0.24
N ILE A 90 16.94 -8.38 0.83
CA ILE A 90 16.88 -7.65 2.09
C ILE A 90 17.81 -6.43 2.11
N ASN A 91 18.75 -6.37 1.18
CA ASN A 91 19.79 -5.32 1.20
C ASN A 91 19.28 -3.92 0.95
N TYR A 92 18.03 -3.79 0.51
CA TYR A 92 17.47 -2.50 0.14
C TYR A 92 16.66 -1.83 1.25
N SER A 93 16.66 -2.40 2.45
CA SER A 93 15.82 -1.84 3.52
C SER A 93 16.14 -0.39 3.87
N LEU A 94 17.42 0.00 3.78
CA LEU A 94 17.80 1.39 4.07
C LEU A 94 17.25 2.35 3.03
N GLU A 95 17.25 1.93 1.77
CA GLU A 95 16.67 2.75 0.70
C GLU A 95 15.16 2.89 0.88
N GLY A 96 14.51 1.82 1.33
CA GLY A 96 13.09 1.88 1.65
C GLY A 96 12.78 2.86 2.75
N TYR A 97 13.67 2.96 3.73
CA TYR A 97 13.53 3.93 4.81
C TYR A 97 13.57 5.36 4.27
N LYS A 98 14.43 5.62 3.28
CA LYS A 98 14.57 6.97 2.72
C LYS A 98 13.31 7.43 1.98
N VAL A 99 12.49 6.53 1.50
CA VAL A 99 11.23 6.88 0.83
C VAL A 99 10.04 6.71 1.76
N ASP A 100 10.31 6.51 3.05
CA ASP A 100 9.28 6.38 4.07
C ASP A 100 8.31 5.22 3.79
N ALA A 101 8.86 4.06 3.47
CA ALA A 101 8.06 2.86 3.31
C ALA A 101 7.59 2.37 4.68
N ILE A 102 6.34 1.95 4.77
CA ILE A 102 5.80 1.51 6.05
C ILE A 102 6.27 0.10 6.40
N ARG A 103 6.52 -0.73 5.40
CA ARG A 103 6.98 -2.11 5.63
C ARG A 103 7.85 -2.57 4.48
N TYR A 104 8.66 -3.56 4.77
CA TYR A 104 9.59 -4.15 3.83
C TYR A 104 9.42 -5.66 3.97
N LEU A 105 8.71 -6.27 3.06
CA LEU A 105 8.35 -7.68 3.13
C LEU A 105 9.19 -8.51 2.19
N LEU A 106 9.56 -9.72 2.62
CA LEU A 106 10.37 -10.61 1.79
C LEU A 106 9.51 -11.60 1.04
N LYS A 107 9.72 -11.69 -0.28
CA LYS A 107 8.96 -12.59 -1.14
C LYS A 107 9.12 -14.06 -0.79
N ASN A 108 10.33 -14.44 -0.34
CA ASN A 108 10.59 -15.84 -0.05
C ASN A 108 10.25 -16.22 1.39
N ASN A 109 9.54 -15.37 2.09
CA ASN A 109 9.04 -15.71 3.40
C ASN A 109 7.88 -16.70 3.21
N THR A 110 7.93 -17.85 3.87
CA THR A 110 6.88 -18.85 3.77
C THR A 110 5.55 -18.34 4.32
N ASN A 111 5.58 -17.26 5.10
CA ASN A 111 4.38 -16.65 5.66
C ASN A 111 4.09 -15.29 5.06
N LEU A 112 4.26 -15.16 3.77
CA LEU A 112 4.01 -13.88 3.11
C LEU A 112 2.56 -13.41 3.32
N GLU A 113 1.62 -14.32 3.30
CA GLU A 113 0.22 -13.97 3.54
C GLU A 113 0.05 -13.33 4.92
N ALA A 114 0.65 -13.93 5.95
CA ALA A 114 0.58 -13.38 7.31
C ALA A 114 1.29 -12.03 7.41
N SER A 115 2.40 -11.87 6.70
CA SER A 115 3.13 -10.62 6.69
C SER A 115 2.30 -9.50 6.04
N ILE A 116 1.58 -9.82 4.98
CA ILE A 116 0.70 -8.86 4.32
C ILE A 116 -0.46 -8.49 5.24
N SER A 117 -1.03 -9.47 5.95
CA SER A 117 -2.12 -9.18 6.88
C SER A 117 -1.65 -8.25 8.00
N GLU A 118 -0.48 -8.49 8.55
CA GLU A 118 0.08 -7.64 9.60
C GLU A 118 0.33 -6.23 9.06
N CYS A 119 0.83 -6.16 7.86
CA CYS A 119 1.09 -4.87 7.20
C CYS A 119 -0.21 -4.09 7.01
N MET A 120 -1.25 -4.76 6.54
CA MET A 120 -2.54 -4.13 6.34
C MET A 120 -3.15 -3.67 7.67
N ASP A 121 -2.98 -4.49 8.73
CA ASP A 121 -3.43 -4.08 10.06
C ASP A 121 -2.74 -2.78 10.49
N ALA A 122 -1.45 -2.68 10.28
CA ALA A 122 -0.68 -1.50 10.65
C ALA A 122 -1.15 -0.28 9.86
N ILE A 123 -1.39 -0.43 8.57
CA ILE A 123 -1.85 0.67 7.73
C ILE A 123 -3.23 1.14 8.17
N LEU A 124 -4.15 0.20 8.35
CA LEU A 124 -5.51 0.56 8.73
C LEU A 124 -5.55 1.20 10.12
N HIS A 125 -4.68 0.73 11.01
CA HIS A 125 -4.59 1.34 12.34
C HIS A 125 -4.16 2.80 12.24
N LYS A 126 -3.18 3.10 11.41
CA LYS A 126 -2.74 4.48 11.20
C LYS A 126 -3.84 5.34 10.60
N MET A 127 -4.55 4.80 9.64
CA MET A 127 -5.65 5.51 9.01
C MET A 127 -6.77 5.77 10.00
N ASN A 128 -7.09 4.80 10.84
CA ASN A 128 -8.11 4.95 11.85
C ASN A 128 -7.75 6.02 12.88
N LEU A 129 -6.49 6.09 13.27
CA LEU A 129 -6.07 7.10 14.22
C LEU A 129 -6.29 8.51 13.68
N VAL A 130 -5.95 8.71 12.41
CA VAL A 130 -6.15 10.01 11.76
C VAL A 130 -7.64 10.34 11.69
N VAL A 131 -8.44 9.37 11.29
CA VAL A 131 -9.87 9.56 11.18
C VAL A 131 -10.51 9.83 12.53
N LYS A 132 -10.10 9.11 13.56
CA LYS A 132 -10.63 9.32 14.90
C LYS A 132 -10.34 10.72 15.40
N LYS A 133 -9.18 11.25 15.13
CA LYS A 133 -8.85 12.62 15.50
C LYS A 133 -9.78 13.61 14.81
N LYS A 134 -10.03 13.44 13.54
CA LYS A 134 -10.95 14.32 12.82
C LYS A 134 -12.35 14.24 13.38
N LYS A 135 -12.81 13.04 13.65
CA LYS A 135 -14.12 12.85 14.18
C LYS A 135 -14.27 13.53 15.53
N PHE A 136 -13.26 13.36 16.35
CA PHE A 136 -13.27 13.95 17.67
C PHE A 136 -13.36 15.46 17.59
N LYS A 137 -12.72 16.06 16.62
CA LYS A 137 -12.77 17.47 16.47
C LYS A 137 -14.12 17.97 16.10
N PHE A 138 -14.86 17.23 15.26
CA PHE A 138 -16.06 17.71 14.75
C PHE A 138 -17.21 17.62 15.63
N ASN A 139 -17.28 16.70 16.54
CA ASN A 139 -18.47 16.60 17.11
C ASN A 139 -18.55 15.80 18.19
N GLU A 140 -18.81 16.36 19.14
CA GLU A 140 -18.87 15.71 20.22
C GLU A 140 -19.96 14.80 20.33
N GLY A 141 -20.91 14.86 19.77
CA GLY A 141 -22.00 14.03 20.02
C GLY A 141 -22.17 12.86 19.15
N GLU A 142 -21.37 12.79 18.15
CA GLU A 142 -21.66 11.93 17.17
C GLU A 142 -21.10 10.66 17.22
N LYS A 143 -21.30 9.89 18.04
CA LYS A 143 -20.67 8.68 18.10
C LYS A 143 -21.02 7.73 17.11
N GLU A 144 -21.98 7.96 16.40
CA GLU A 144 -22.38 6.97 15.50
C GLU A 144 -21.62 6.89 14.25
N ILE A 145 -20.73 7.73 14.00
CA ILE A 145 -19.99 7.71 12.77
C ILE A 145 -19.25 6.41 12.64
N ASN A 146 -19.49 5.72 11.57
CA ASN A 146 -18.88 4.45 11.32
C ASN A 146 -17.50 4.65 10.81
N ILE A 147 -16.51 4.11 11.51
CA ILE A 147 -15.13 4.25 11.12
C ILE A 147 -14.85 3.66 9.76
N ASP A 148 -15.51 2.55 9.42
CA ASP A 148 -15.32 1.94 8.12
C ASP A 148 -15.71 2.87 6.99
N ASN A 149 -16.76 3.63 7.17
CA ASN A 149 -17.15 4.59 6.15
C ASN A 149 -16.11 5.68 5.97
N ILE A 150 -15.45 6.05 7.05
CA ILE A 150 -14.45 7.08 6.99
C ILE A 150 -13.18 6.57 6.31
N LEU A 151 -12.87 5.30 6.47
CA LEU A 151 -11.70 4.73 5.84
C LEU A 151 -11.74 4.78 4.32
N TYR A 152 -12.91 4.96 3.75
CA TYR A 152 -13.01 4.98 2.31
C TYR A 152 -12.84 6.36 1.71
N ILE A 153 -12.65 7.34 2.50
CA ILE A 153 -12.45 8.70 2.03
C ILE A 153 -10.99 9.01 1.68
#